data_aa351fefeffcee211845e732b7c3751e
#
_entry.id   aa351fefeffcee211845e732b7c3751e
#
_cell.length_a   1.000
_cell.length_b   1.000
_cell.length_c   1.000
_cell.angle_alpha   90.00
_cell.angle_beta   90.00
_cell.angle_gamma   90.00
#
_symmetry.space_group_name_H-M   'P 1'
#
loop_
_entity.id
_entity.type
_entity.pdbx_description
1 polymer ?
#
loop_
_entity_poly.entity_id
_entity_poly.type
_entity_poly.pdbx_seq_one_letter_code
_entity_poly.pdbx_strand_id
1 'polypeptide(L)'
;MRSPSIVVVDYHKGNLSSVVRGFARAGAEAYASDAPACVRAADGIVIPGVGSFFDAITYMSESGLDQAVLDAAAAQKPILGICLGLQLLLDRGDEGVPEDAVVVPAEDAYGAGTAPATVFESEGKRWARGLGLVHGSCSRLESSRLKVPHVGWDQVHLTEEGAASPLLQGFPEGANMYFTHSYAADLDVPVADTLGHTHYTRSFACMVQHGRVFGCQFHPEKSSARGLRLIENFVGIVEDAMADKEVDA
;
A
#
# COMPACT_ATOMS: atom_id res chain seq x y z
N MET A 1 16.04 22.66 -7.23
CA MET A 1 14.87 22.11 -6.50
C MET A 1 15.32 21.59 -5.12
N ARG A 2 14.50 21.69 -4.08
CA ARG A 2 14.76 21.06 -2.78
C ARG A 2 14.58 19.55 -2.88
N SER A 3 15.20 18.79 -1.97
CA SER A 3 14.89 17.35 -1.86
C SER A 3 13.42 17.13 -1.53
N PRO A 4 12.77 16.09 -2.09
CA PRO A 4 11.38 15.80 -1.79
C PRO A 4 11.23 15.34 -0.33
N SER A 5 10.23 15.88 0.36
CA SER A 5 9.85 15.51 1.72
C SER A 5 8.91 14.29 1.66
N ILE A 6 9.35 13.15 2.19
CA ILE A 6 8.57 11.92 2.20
C ILE A 6 8.27 11.50 3.64
N VAL A 7 6.98 11.48 4.00
CA VAL A 7 6.54 10.98 5.30
C VAL A 7 6.27 9.47 5.22
N VAL A 8 6.82 8.74 6.17
CA VAL A 8 6.49 7.34 6.44
C VAL A 8 5.48 7.33 7.57
N VAL A 9 4.24 6.94 7.26
CA VAL A 9 3.13 6.97 8.22
C VAL A 9 3.39 6.01 9.36
N ASP A 10 3.38 6.53 10.59
CA ASP A 10 3.55 5.75 11.83
C ASP A 10 2.19 5.50 12.49
N TYR A 11 1.67 4.31 12.34
CA TYR A 11 0.51 3.82 13.08
C TYR A 11 0.92 2.78 14.15
N HIS A 12 2.13 2.95 14.70
CA HIS A 12 2.73 2.15 15.79
C HIS A 12 2.90 0.66 15.47
N LYS A 13 3.04 0.31 14.19
CA LYS A 13 3.30 -1.04 13.71
C LYS A 13 4.47 -1.04 12.71
N GLY A 14 5.46 -1.88 12.93
CA GLY A 14 6.49 -2.18 11.94
C GLY A 14 7.86 -1.53 12.16
N ASN A 15 8.80 -1.91 11.30
CA ASN A 15 10.16 -1.39 11.29
C ASN A 15 10.31 -0.16 10.38
N LEU A 16 9.84 0.98 10.84
CA LEU A 16 9.85 2.23 10.08
C LEU A 16 11.28 2.69 9.74
N SER A 17 12.24 2.42 10.63
CA SER A 17 13.63 2.88 10.45
C SER A 17 14.29 2.34 9.18
N SER A 18 13.96 1.11 8.75
CA SER A 18 14.50 0.54 7.51
C SER A 18 13.89 1.20 6.28
N VAL A 19 12.60 1.52 6.32
CA VAL A 19 11.90 2.23 5.25
C VAL A 19 12.44 3.66 5.13
N VAL A 20 12.48 4.41 6.23
CA VAL A 20 13.03 5.79 6.26
C VAL A 20 14.46 5.81 5.70
N ARG A 21 15.33 4.89 6.12
CA ARG A 21 16.72 4.81 5.60
C ARG A 21 16.75 4.50 4.09
N GLY A 22 15.83 3.66 3.60
CA GLY A 22 15.73 3.35 2.17
C GLY A 22 15.47 4.61 1.35
N PHE A 23 14.48 5.40 1.74
CA PHE A 23 14.11 6.65 1.07
C PHE A 23 15.18 7.75 1.24
N ALA A 24 15.76 7.88 2.43
CA ALA A 24 16.87 8.82 2.66
C ALA A 24 18.09 8.48 1.78
N ARG A 25 18.41 7.19 1.59
CA ARG A 25 19.48 6.75 0.69
C ARG A 25 19.18 7.06 -0.78
N ALA A 26 17.92 7.09 -1.17
CA ALA A 26 17.46 7.47 -2.51
C ALA A 26 17.40 9.01 -2.72
N GLY A 27 17.79 9.81 -1.74
CA GLY A 27 17.89 11.27 -1.86
C GLY A 27 16.73 12.08 -1.31
N ALA A 28 15.72 11.42 -0.72
CA ALA A 28 14.59 12.11 -0.11
C ALA A 28 14.90 12.59 1.33
N GLU A 29 14.26 13.66 1.76
CA GLU A 29 14.11 14.01 3.18
C GLU A 29 13.00 13.15 3.78
N ALA A 30 13.37 11.93 4.24
CA ALA A 30 12.43 10.93 4.74
C ALA A 30 12.38 10.91 6.27
N TYR A 31 11.17 10.87 6.83
CA TYR A 31 10.94 10.80 8.27
C TYR A 31 9.66 10.03 8.59
N ALA A 32 9.58 9.44 9.79
CA ALA A 32 8.36 8.83 10.29
C ALA A 32 7.53 9.83 11.10
N SER A 33 6.21 9.76 10.98
CA SER A 33 5.30 10.60 11.77
C SER A 33 3.91 9.95 11.89
N ASP A 34 3.33 10.10 13.09
CA ASP A 34 1.93 9.78 13.43
C ASP A 34 1.01 11.00 13.37
N ALA A 35 1.55 12.17 13.02
CA ALA A 35 0.79 13.41 12.98
C ALA A 35 0.12 13.61 11.60
N PRO A 36 -1.24 13.70 11.51
CA PRO A 36 -1.95 13.96 10.26
C PRO A 36 -1.49 15.23 9.53
N ALA A 37 -1.05 16.25 10.27
CA ALA A 37 -0.50 17.49 9.70
C ALA A 37 0.78 17.25 8.90
N CYS A 38 1.66 16.33 9.36
CA CYS A 38 2.88 15.96 8.64
C CYS A 38 2.55 15.22 7.34
N VAL A 39 1.54 14.34 7.35
CA VAL A 39 1.06 13.63 6.14
C VAL A 39 0.54 14.65 5.11
N ARG A 40 -0.26 15.63 5.54
CA ARG A 40 -0.78 16.67 4.65
C ARG A 40 0.33 17.60 4.12
N ALA A 41 1.40 17.82 4.88
CA ALA A 41 2.48 18.72 4.48
C ALA A 41 3.51 18.08 3.53
N ALA A 42 3.73 16.76 3.61
CA ALA A 42 4.72 16.05 2.82
C ALA A 42 4.43 16.10 1.31
N ASP A 43 5.49 15.94 0.49
CA ASP A 43 5.39 15.86 -0.96
C ASP A 43 4.99 14.46 -1.43
N GLY A 44 5.46 13.42 -0.73
CA GLY A 44 5.10 12.03 -0.95
C GLY A 44 4.81 11.29 0.35
N ILE A 45 3.98 10.26 0.29
CA ILE A 45 3.52 9.48 1.44
C ILE A 45 3.89 8.02 1.26
N VAL A 46 4.43 7.40 2.30
CA VAL A 46 4.66 5.96 2.34
C VAL A 46 3.84 5.38 3.50
N ILE A 47 3.00 4.41 3.19
CA ILE A 47 2.27 3.62 4.19
C ILE A 47 2.98 2.28 4.29
N PRO A 48 3.91 2.10 5.24
CA PRO A 48 4.59 0.83 5.45
C PRO A 48 3.67 -0.08 6.25
N GLY A 49 4.05 -1.34 6.47
CA GLY A 49 3.39 -2.02 7.56
C GLY A 49 3.63 -3.49 7.72
N VAL A 50 3.44 -3.87 8.96
CA VAL A 50 3.28 -5.25 9.43
C VAL A 50 2.18 -5.26 10.47
N GLY A 51 1.51 -6.40 10.67
CA GLY A 51 0.44 -6.55 11.63
C GLY A 51 -0.89 -6.84 10.95
N SER A 52 -1.98 -6.65 11.66
CA SER A 52 -3.34 -6.93 11.22
C SER A 52 -3.95 -5.73 10.47
N PHE A 53 -4.69 -6.02 9.41
CA PHE A 53 -5.42 -5.02 8.62
C PHE A 53 -6.38 -4.20 9.49
N PHE A 54 -7.23 -4.90 10.28
CA PHE A 54 -8.24 -4.23 11.10
C PHE A 54 -7.63 -3.31 12.15
N ASP A 55 -6.59 -3.77 12.87
CA ASP A 55 -5.92 -2.94 13.87
C ASP A 55 -5.31 -1.67 13.25
N ALA A 56 -4.66 -1.84 12.08
CA ALA A 56 -3.99 -0.73 11.41
C ALA A 56 -4.99 0.31 10.91
N ILE A 57 -6.06 -0.13 10.23
CA ILE A 57 -7.06 0.82 9.67
C ILE A 57 -7.87 1.47 10.78
N THR A 58 -8.14 0.77 11.89
CA THR A 58 -8.82 1.33 13.07
C THR A 58 -7.98 2.43 13.70
N TYR A 59 -6.68 2.16 13.93
CA TYR A 59 -5.79 3.18 14.46
C TYR A 59 -5.69 4.41 13.54
N MET A 60 -5.57 4.19 12.24
CA MET A 60 -5.52 5.31 11.26
C MET A 60 -6.80 6.14 11.30
N SER A 61 -7.97 5.49 11.44
CA SER A 61 -9.25 6.17 11.52
C SER A 61 -9.39 6.97 12.83
N GLU A 62 -9.02 6.38 13.97
CA GLU A 62 -9.09 7.04 15.29
C GLU A 62 -8.12 8.23 15.41
N SER A 63 -6.95 8.14 14.77
CA SER A 63 -5.93 9.21 14.78
C SER A 63 -6.12 10.27 13.68
N GLY A 64 -7.03 10.05 12.73
CA GLY A 64 -7.24 10.92 11.56
C GLY A 64 -6.14 10.82 10.50
N LEU A 65 -5.28 9.80 10.57
CA LEU A 65 -4.27 9.51 9.55
C LEU A 65 -4.90 9.05 8.25
N ASP A 66 -6.00 8.29 8.30
CA ASP A 66 -6.79 7.88 7.14
C ASP A 66 -7.26 9.09 6.34
N GLN A 67 -7.89 10.06 6.99
CA GLN A 67 -8.35 11.28 6.32
C GLN A 67 -7.19 12.10 5.76
N ALA A 68 -6.05 12.15 6.45
CA ALA A 68 -4.87 12.84 5.93
C ALA A 68 -4.29 12.18 4.68
N VAL A 69 -4.32 10.84 4.60
CA VAL A 69 -3.93 10.09 3.40
C VAL A 69 -4.94 10.31 2.27
N LEU A 70 -6.24 10.28 2.56
CA LEU A 70 -7.29 10.55 1.56
C LEU A 70 -7.19 11.98 1.02
N ASP A 71 -6.95 12.98 1.89
CA ASP A 71 -6.71 14.36 1.48
C ASP A 71 -5.48 14.48 0.55
N ALA A 72 -4.41 13.74 0.87
CA ALA A 72 -3.19 13.71 0.06
C ALA A 72 -3.43 13.06 -1.32
N ALA A 73 -4.19 11.98 -1.37
CA ALA A 73 -4.59 11.33 -2.62
C ALA A 73 -5.44 12.26 -3.49
N ALA A 74 -6.43 12.95 -2.90
CA ALA A 74 -7.26 13.94 -3.58
C ALA A 74 -6.43 15.13 -4.12
N ALA A 75 -5.35 15.50 -3.42
CA ALA A 75 -4.37 16.50 -3.86
C ALA A 75 -3.33 15.94 -4.86
N GLN A 76 -3.55 14.72 -5.40
CA GLN A 76 -2.69 14.04 -6.37
C GLN A 76 -1.23 13.91 -5.90
N LYS A 77 -0.99 13.76 -4.60
CA LYS A 77 0.33 13.45 -4.08
C LYS A 77 0.64 11.98 -4.30
N PRO A 78 1.90 11.62 -4.65
CA PRO A 78 2.30 10.23 -4.75
C PRO A 78 2.21 9.50 -3.40
N ILE A 79 1.61 8.31 -3.42
CA ILE A 79 1.43 7.44 -2.26
C ILE A 79 1.97 6.06 -2.59
N LEU A 80 2.76 5.45 -1.69
CA LEU A 80 3.25 4.09 -1.82
C LEU A 80 2.88 3.26 -0.59
N GLY A 81 2.03 2.24 -0.78
CA GLY A 81 1.75 1.22 0.23
C GLY A 81 2.75 0.05 0.15
N ILE A 82 3.35 -0.33 1.27
CA ILE A 82 4.31 -1.46 1.36
C ILE A 82 3.72 -2.55 2.25
N CYS A 83 3.59 -3.76 1.73
CA CYS A 83 3.08 -4.95 2.41
C CYS A 83 1.66 -4.71 2.96
N LEU A 84 1.47 -4.60 4.28
CA LEU A 84 0.18 -4.20 4.86
C LEU A 84 -0.31 -2.85 4.31
N GLY A 85 0.61 -1.92 4.03
CA GLY A 85 0.26 -0.63 3.43
C GLY A 85 -0.41 -0.77 2.06
N LEU A 86 0.01 -1.71 1.19
CA LEU A 86 -0.73 -2.01 -0.05
C LEU A 86 -2.14 -2.49 0.27
N GLN A 87 -2.28 -3.40 1.24
CA GLN A 87 -3.58 -3.97 1.62
C GLN A 87 -4.54 -2.88 2.12
N LEU A 88 -4.04 -1.93 2.92
CA LEU A 88 -4.81 -0.80 3.44
C LEU A 88 -5.31 0.15 2.33
N LEU A 89 -4.64 0.20 1.17
CA LEU A 89 -5.09 0.99 0.01
C LEU A 89 -6.34 0.43 -0.64
N LEU A 90 -6.62 -0.89 -0.48
CA LEU A 90 -7.74 -1.57 -1.09
C LEU A 90 -9.09 -1.16 -0.47
N ASP A 91 -10.17 -1.58 -1.10
CA ASP A 91 -11.52 -1.31 -0.61
C ASP A 91 -11.80 -2.00 0.72
N ARG A 92 -11.28 -3.24 0.91
CA ARG A 92 -11.58 -4.08 2.08
C ARG A 92 -10.51 -5.12 2.39
N GLY A 93 -10.43 -5.55 3.66
CA GLY A 93 -9.62 -6.68 4.11
C GLY A 93 -10.32 -7.45 5.22
N ASP A 94 -10.02 -8.75 5.35
CA ASP A 94 -10.65 -9.64 6.33
C ASP A 94 -9.74 -9.98 7.53
N GLU A 95 -8.49 -9.47 7.55
CA GLU A 95 -7.54 -9.78 8.63
C GLU A 95 -7.88 -9.09 9.93
N GLY A 96 -8.05 -9.90 10.98
CA GLY A 96 -8.20 -9.42 12.35
C GLY A 96 -9.54 -8.76 12.65
N VAL A 97 -10.53 -8.88 11.76
CA VAL A 97 -11.88 -8.35 12.02
C VAL A 97 -12.52 -9.12 13.19
N PRO A 98 -12.89 -8.44 14.30
CA PRO A 98 -13.43 -9.12 15.48
C PRO A 98 -14.79 -9.76 15.20
N GLU A 99 -15.04 -10.92 15.85
CA GLU A 99 -16.33 -11.61 15.73
C GLU A 99 -17.49 -10.83 16.37
N ASP A 100 -17.20 -10.00 17.35
CA ASP A 100 -18.16 -9.14 18.08
C ASP A 100 -18.23 -7.71 17.57
N ALA A 101 -17.55 -7.40 16.46
CA ALA A 101 -17.61 -6.07 15.85
C ALA A 101 -19.05 -5.71 15.42
N VAL A 102 -19.39 -4.45 15.54
CA VAL A 102 -20.66 -3.93 15.01
C VAL A 102 -20.63 -3.95 13.49
N VAL A 103 -21.56 -4.68 12.90
CA VAL A 103 -21.66 -4.88 11.46
C VAL A 103 -22.72 -3.94 10.88
N VAL A 104 -22.37 -3.20 9.82
CA VAL A 104 -23.34 -2.44 9.03
C VAL A 104 -23.79 -3.27 7.80
N PRO A 105 -24.95 -2.98 7.20
CA PRO A 105 -25.34 -3.56 5.92
C PRO A 105 -24.27 -3.29 4.85
N ALA A 106 -24.03 -4.25 3.95
CA ALA A 106 -22.98 -4.13 2.92
C ALA A 106 -23.23 -2.95 1.98
N GLU A 107 -24.50 -2.63 1.70
CA GLU A 107 -24.91 -1.46 0.90
C GLU A 107 -24.53 -0.12 1.56
N ASP A 108 -24.44 -0.09 2.89
CA ASP A 108 -24.09 1.10 3.65
C ASP A 108 -22.56 1.24 3.86
N ALA A 109 -21.81 0.16 3.65
CA ALA A 109 -20.37 0.12 3.91
C ALA A 109 -19.57 1.12 3.05
N TYR A 110 -20.10 1.48 1.87
CA TYR A 110 -19.46 2.40 0.92
C TYR A 110 -20.28 3.68 0.70
N GLY A 111 -21.27 3.93 1.56
CA GLY A 111 -22.09 5.13 1.52
C GLY A 111 -21.28 6.42 1.77
N ALA A 112 -21.84 7.56 1.35
CA ALA A 112 -21.23 8.86 1.62
C ALA A 112 -21.09 9.10 3.13
N GLY A 113 -19.85 9.35 3.57
CA GLY A 113 -19.54 9.57 4.98
C GLY A 113 -19.22 8.31 5.79
N THR A 114 -19.22 7.12 5.17
CA THR A 114 -18.75 5.91 5.85
C THR A 114 -17.24 5.93 5.99
N ALA A 115 -16.75 5.82 7.23
CA ALA A 115 -15.32 5.86 7.53
C ALA A 115 -14.61 4.54 7.15
N PRO A 116 -13.30 4.55 6.88
CA PRO A 116 -12.46 3.37 6.97
C PRO A 116 -12.64 2.64 8.30
N ALA A 117 -12.25 1.35 8.37
CA ALA A 117 -12.48 0.45 9.51
C ALA A 117 -13.94 0.05 9.77
N THR A 118 -14.93 0.59 9.04
CA THR A 118 -16.31 0.12 9.12
C THR A 118 -16.38 -1.37 8.78
N VAL A 119 -17.02 -2.16 9.65
CA VAL A 119 -17.16 -3.61 9.48
C VAL A 119 -18.50 -3.94 8.83
N PHE A 120 -18.49 -4.82 7.86
CA PHE A 120 -19.67 -5.29 7.13
C PHE A 120 -19.54 -6.77 6.77
N GLU A 121 -20.64 -7.44 6.44
CA GLU A 121 -20.65 -8.82 5.94
C GLU A 121 -20.95 -8.85 4.46
N SER A 122 -20.13 -9.58 3.71
CA SER A 122 -20.33 -9.86 2.29
C SER A 122 -19.76 -11.23 1.96
N GLU A 123 -20.47 -12.00 1.13
CA GLU A 123 -20.03 -13.34 0.67
C GLU A 123 -19.73 -14.32 1.82
N GLY A 124 -20.48 -14.21 2.92
CA GLY A 124 -20.32 -15.06 4.10
C GLY A 124 -19.06 -14.79 4.93
N LYS A 125 -18.41 -13.66 4.71
CA LYS A 125 -17.24 -13.18 5.45
C LYS A 125 -17.47 -11.80 6.05
N ARG A 126 -16.75 -11.51 7.13
CA ARG A 126 -16.65 -10.16 7.69
C ARG A 126 -15.45 -9.45 7.09
N TRP A 127 -15.69 -8.23 6.68
CA TRP A 127 -14.72 -7.35 6.08
C TRP A 127 -14.63 -6.05 6.86
N ALA A 128 -13.44 -5.48 6.95
CA ALA A 128 -13.27 -4.10 7.34
C ALA A 128 -12.99 -3.26 6.09
N ARG A 129 -13.62 -2.10 6.00
CA ARG A 129 -13.37 -1.13 4.94
C ARG A 129 -11.93 -0.60 5.03
N GLY A 130 -11.23 -0.59 3.90
CA GLY A 130 -9.94 0.03 3.72
C GLY A 130 -10.03 1.50 3.30
N LEU A 131 -8.95 2.03 2.76
CA LEU A 131 -8.89 3.42 2.26
C LEU A 131 -9.63 3.61 0.93
N GLY A 132 -9.83 2.51 0.14
CA GLY A 132 -10.54 2.56 -1.13
C GLY A 132 -9.84 3.43 -2.19
N LEU A 133 -8.54 3.51 -2.14
CA LEU A 133 -7.70 4.24 -3.11
C LEU A 133 -7.34 3.39 -4.33
N VAL A 134 -7.43 2.07 -4.20
CA VAL A 134 -7.31 1.07 -5.25
C VAL A 134 -8.45 0.08 -5.07
N HIS A 135 -9.18 -0.24 -6.15
CA HIS A 135 -10.25 -1.22 -6.08
C HIS A 135 -9.71 -2.62 -5.82
N GLY A 136 -10.43 -3.39 -5.04
CA GLY A 136 -10.12 -4.78 -4.74
C GLY A 136 -10.21 -5.12 -3.27
N SER A 137 -9.97 -6.39 -2.97
CA SER A 137 -10.02 -6.94 -1.62
C SER A 137 -8.69 -7.60 -1.23
N CYS A 138 -8.48 -7.76 0.07
CA CYS A 138 -7.36 -8.49 0.63
C CYS A 138 -7.88 -9.62 1.51
N SER A 139 -7.46 -10.84 1.23
CA SER A 139 -7.85 -12.01 1.99
C SER A 139 -6.68 -12.94 2.31
N ARG A 140 -6.93 -13.86 3.26
CA ARG A 140 -5.91 -14.80 3.71
C ARG A 140 -5.48 -15.74 2.60
N LEU A 141 -4.16 -16.00 2.53
CA LEU A 141 -3.61 -17.09 1.73
C LEU A 141 -3.92 -18.41 2.41
N GLU A 142 -4.51 -19.36 1.68
CA GLU A 142 -4.86 -20.69 2.19
C GLU A 142 -4.13 -21.77 1.41
N SER A 143 -3.65 -22.79 2.12
CA SER A 143 -3.05 -23.96 1.50
C SER A 143 -2.99 -25.13 2.47
N SER A 144 -3.25 -26.33 1.94
CA SER A 144 -2.97 -27.60 2.63
C SER A 144 -1.55 -28.13 2.37
N ARG A 145 -0.80 -27.51 1.44
CA ARG A 145 0.52 -27.99 0.98
C ARG A 145 1.66 -27.06 1.34
N LEU A 146 1.44 -25.77 1.29
CA LEU A 146 2.44 -24.74 1.58
C LEU A 146 2.18 -24.12 2.95
N LYS A 147 3.24 -23.70 3.63
CA LYS A 147 3.11 -22.97 4.89
C LYS A 147 2.63 -21.55 4.64
N VAL A 148 1.69 -21.08 5.46
CA VAL A 148 1.32 -19.68 5.55
C VAL A 148 1.84 -19.18 6.90
N PRO A 149 2.59 -18.08 6.96
CA PRO A 149 2.80 -17.03 5.95
C PRO A 149 3.72 -17.42 4.78
N HIS A 150 3.55 -16.72 3.65
CA HIS A 150 4.51 -16.66 2.56
C HIS A 150 5.74 -15.89 3.05
N VAL A 151 6.86 -16.58 3.24
CA VAL A 151 8.13 -15.98 3.69
C VAL A 151 9.25 -16.44 2.78
N GLY A 152 9.85 -15.51 2.06
CA GLY A 152 10.97 -15.83 1.17
C GLY A 152 11.10 -14.88 -0.02
N TRP A 153 11.98 -15.29 -0.95
CA TRP A 153 12.19 -14.58 -2.20
C TRP A 153 11.35 -15.25 -3.29
N ASP A 154 10.55 -14.43 -3.97
CA ASP A 154 9.72 -14.92 -5.07
C ASP A 154 9.72 -13.93 -6.24
N GLN A 155 9.38 -14.43 -7.42
CA GLN A 155 9.43 -13.67 -8.67
C GLN A 155 8.22 -12.77 -8.83
N VAL A 156 8.45 -11.56 -9.31
CA VAL A 156 7.42 -10.61 -9.73
C VAL A 156 7.32 -10.64 -11.25
N HIS A 157 6.17 -11.02 -11.76
CA HIS A 157 5.86 -11.04 -13.20
C HIS A 157 5.07 -9.78 -13.55
N LEU A 158 5.62 -8.97 -14.45
CA LEU A 158 5.03 -7.70 -14.84
C LEU A 158 3.85 -7.89 -15.79
N THR A 159 2.85 -7.02 -15.67
CA THR A 159 1.81 -6.84 -16.68
C THR A 159 2.27 -5.86 -17.77
N GLU A 160 1.45 -5.61 -18.79
CA GLU A 160 1.69 -4.55 -19.75
C GLU A 160 1.70 -3.18 -19.08
N GLU A 161 0.76 -2.94 -18.16
CA GLU A 161 0.66 -1.75 -17.32
C GLU A 161 1.89 -1.59 -16.42
N GLY A 162 2.38 -2.71 -15.85
CA GLY A 162 3.60 -2.72 -15.05
C GLY A 162 4.83 -2.35 -15.85
N ALA A 163 4.96 -2.88 -17.06
CA ALA A 163 6.08 -2.55 -17.96
C ALA A 163 6.07 -1.06 -18.39
N ALA A 164 4.90 -0.42 -18.39
CA ALA A 164 4.73 1.00 -18.72
C ALA A 164 4.81 1.92 -17.49
N SER A 165 4.72 1.39 -16.27
CA SER A 165 4.68 2.18 -15.05
C SER A 165 6.01 2.86 -14.74
N PRO A 166 6.03 4.16 -14.40
CA PRO A 166 7.25 4.86 -13.98
C PRO A 166 7.86 4.25 -12.71
N LEU A 167 7.05 3.64 -11.82
CA LEU A 167 7.52 2.97 -10.61
C LEU A 167 8.44 1.78 -10.96
N LEU A 168 8.24 1.13 -12.10
CA LEU A 168 8.96 -0.07 -12.53
C LEU A 168 10.00 0.19 -13.62
N GLN A 169 10.36 1.46 -13.86
CA GLN A 169 11.40 1.79 -14.80
C GLN A 169 12.74 1.10 -14.46
N GLY A 170 13.24 0.27 -15.39
CA GLY A 170 14.46 -0.50 -15.19
C GLY A 170 14.32 -1.68 -14.22
N PHE A 171 13.11 -2.03 -13.82
CA PHE A 171 12.82 -3.21 -13.02
C PHE A 171 12.74 -4.44 -13.95
N PRO A 172 13.52 -5.52 -13.71
CA PRO A 172 13.54 -6.66 -14.62
C PRO A 172 12.35 -7.58 -14.41
N GLU A 173 11.78 -8.09 -15.52
CA GLU A 173 10.80 -9.18 -15.49
C GLU A 173 11.33 -10.38 -14.69
N GLY A 174 10.49 -11.00 -13.87
CA GLY A 174 10.87 -12.13 -13.04
C GLY A 174 11.85 -11.78 -11.90
N ALA A 175 11.92 -10.52 -11.50
CA ALA A 175 12.76 -10.09 -10.39
C ALA A 175 12.36 -10.77 -9.08
N ASN A 176 13.33 -11.36 -8.37
CA ASN A 176 13.08 -11.87 -7.02
C ASN A 176 13.01 -10.73 -6.02
N MET A 177 11.91 -10.70 -5.26
CA MET A 177 11.65 -9.76 -4.19
C MET A 177 11.37 -10.50 -2.89
N TYR A 178 11.56 -9.86 -1.74
CA TYR A 178 11.35 -10.47 -0.43
C TYR A 178 9.93 -10.28 0.07
N PHE A 179 9.22 -11.38 0.26
CA PHE A 179 7.85 -11.43 0.78
C PHE A 179 7.83 -11.94 2.22
N THR A 180 6.90 -11.43 3.02
CA THR A 180 6.59 -11.95 4.36
C THR A 180 5.18 -11.51 4.76
N HIS A 181 4.16 -12.31 4.37
CA HIS A 181 2.75 -11.98 4.60
C HIS A 181 1.87 -13.22 4.62
N SER A 182 0.73 -13.14 5.31
CA SER A 182 -0.32 -14.18 5.32
C SER A 182 -1.54 -13.80 4.50
N TYR A 183 -1.69 -12.52 4.17
CA TYR A 183 -2.80 -11.96 3.41
C TYR A 183 -2.27 -11.29 2.15
N ALA A 184 -3.04 -11.31 1.10
CA ALA A 184 -2.66 -10.73 -0.19
C ALA A 184 -3.88 -10.18 -0.93
N ALA A 185 -3.66 -9.23 -1.83
CA ALA A 185 -4.71 -8.74 -2.72
C ALA A 185 -5.34 -9.90 -3.51
N ASP A 186 -6.65 -9.87 -3.65
CA ASP A 186 -7.38 -10.86 -4.43
C ASP A 186 -7.30 -10.55 -5.94
N LEU A 187 -7.87 -11.43 -6.77
CA LEU A 187 -7.89 -11.25 -8.23
C LEU A 187 -9.00 -10.30 -8.71
N ASP A 188 -9.70 -9.64 -7.77
CA ASP A 188 -10.70 -8.60 -8.05
C ASP A 188 -10.09 -7.20 -8.25
N VAL A 189 -8.77 -7.05 -8.06
CA VAL A 189 -8.06 -5.83 -8.48
C VAL A 189 -8.17 -5.69 -10.00
N PRO A 190 -8.60 -4.53 -10.54
CA PRO A 190 -8.72 -4.31 -11.97
C PRO A 190 -7.39 -4.57 -12.71
N VAL A 191 -7.49 -5.15 -13.91
CA VAL A 191 -6.29 -5.40 -14.75
C VAL A 191 -5.52 -4.11 -15.01
N ALA A 192 -6.23 -3.00 -15.27
CA ALA A 192 -5.62 -1.69 -15.49
C ALA A 192 -4.86 -1.14 -14.27
N ASP A 193 -5.18 -1.60 -13.07
CA ASP A 193 -4.55 -1.18 -11.81
C ASP A 193 -3.50 -2.21 -11.34
N THR A 194 -3.35 -3.35 -12.02
CA THR A 194 -2.41 -4.41 -11.64
C THR A 194 -1.10 -4.26 -12.40
N LEU A 195 -0.01 -3.94 -11.70
CA LEU A 195 1.32 -3.81 -12.29
C LEU A 195 2.11 -5.11 -12.33
N GLY A 196 1.83 -6.04 -11.44
CA GLY A 196 2.55 -7.30 -11.39
C GLY A 196 1.89 -8.35 -10.52
N HIS A 197 2.16 -9.59 -10.86
CA HIS A 197 1.68 -10.78 -10.17
C HIS A 197 2.83 -11.60 -9.60
N THR A 198 2.51 -12.37 -8.58
CA THR A 198 3.33 -13.50 -8.13
C THR A 198 2.42 -14.69 -7.81
N HIS A 199 3.01 -15.86 -7.63
CA HIS A 199 2.27 -17.07 -7.28
C HIS A 199 2.87 -17.71 -6.03
N TYR A 200 2.03 -17.97 -5.03
CA TYR A 200 2.40 -18.77 -3.86
C TYR A 200 1.40 -19.91 -3.64
N THR A 201 0.35 -19.71 -2.86
CA THR A 201 -0.76 -20.67 -2.75
C THR A 201 -1.79 -20.48 -3.86
N ARG A 202 -1.89 -19.25 -4.34
CA ARG A 202 -2.66 -18.76 -5.50
C ARG A 202 -1.89 -17.64 -6.17
N SER A 203 -2.26 -17.30 -7.38
CA SER A 203 -1.80 -16.03 -7.99
C SER A 203 -2.49 -14.86 -7.30
N PHE A 204 -1.76 -13.75 -7.14
CA PHE A 204 -2.28 -12.52 -6.58
C PHE A 204 -1.57 -11.30 -7.16
N ALA A 205 -2.25 -10.15 -7.15
CA ALA A 205 -1.64 -8.88 -7.52
C ALA A 205 -0.63 -8.49 -6.43
N CYS A 206 0.67 -8.56 -6.76
CA CYS A 206 1.73 -8.19 -5.83
C CYS A 206 2.22 -6.75 -6.01
N MET A 207 1.78 -6.09 -7.07
CA MET A 207 2.00 -4.66 -7.32
C MET A 207 0.77 -4.05 -7.98
N VAL A 208 0.38 -2.87 -7.50
CA VAL A 208 -0.80 -2.14 -7.98
C VAL A 208 -0.49 -0.66 -8.18
N GLN A 209 -1.30 -0.02 -9.05
CA GLN A 209 -1.28 1.43 -9.27
C GLN A 209 -2.66 1.92 -9.65
N HIS A 210 -3.11 3.00 -9.03
CA HIS A 210 -4.26 3.79 -9.48
C HIS A 210 -3.90 5.27 -9.43
N GLY A 211 -3.76 5.89 -10.58
CA GLY A 211 -3.23 7.26 -10.67
C GLY A 211 -1.83 7.38 -10.06
N ARG A 212 -1.67 8.22 -9.04
CA ARG A 212 -0.42 8.40 -8.28
C ARG A 212 -0.38 7.58 -6.97
N VAL A 213 -1.27 6.63 -6.81
CA VAL A 213 -1.28 5.69 -5.69
C VAL A 213 -0.70 4.37 -6.14
N PHE A 214 0.35 3.92 -5.47
CA PHE A 214 1.10 2.71 -5.76
C PHE A 214 1.09 1.77 -4.56
N GLY A 215 1.22 0.47 -4.81
CA GLY A 215 1.37 -0.51 -3.74
C GLY A 215 2.26 -1.68 -4.15
N CYS A 216 3.01 -2.25 -3.19
CA CYS A 216 3.74 -3.50 -3.36
C CYS A 216 3.57 -4.42 -2.14
N GLN A 217 3.34 -5.71 -2.37
CA GLN A 217 3.15 -6.71 -1.30
C GLN A 217 4.47 -7.14 -0.67
N PHE A 218 5.55 -7.09 -1.41
CA PHE A 218 6.89 -7.38 -0.93
C PHE A 218 7.50 -6.16 -0.22
N HIS A 219 8.65 -6.38 0.42
CA HIS A 219 9.40 -5.35 1.12
C HIS A 219 10.57 -4.83 0.25
N PRO A 220 10.42 -3.69 -0.46
CA PRO A 220 11.49 -3.16 -1.29
C PRO A 220 12.73 -2.80 -0.46
N GLU A 221 12.55 -2.32 0.77
CA GLU A 221 13.65 -1.98 1.70
C GLU A 221 14.48 -3.21 2.15
N LYS A 222 13.98 -4.44 1.87
CA LYS A 222 14.67 -5.71 2.14
C LYS A 222 15.05 -6.47 0.87
N SER A 223 14.78 -5.91 -0.31
CA SER A 223 14.89 -6.58 -1.60
C SER A 223 16.15 -6.18 -2.39
N SER A 224 17.25 -5.89 -1.69
CA SER A 224 18.56 -5.58 -2.28
C SER A 224 18.51 -4.43 -3.31
N ALA A 225 19.34 -4.49 -4.36
CA ALA A 225 19.44 -3.44 -5.37
C ALA A 225 18.14 -3.25 -6.17
N ARG A 226 17.33 -4.31 -6.37
CA ARG A 226 16.07 -4.23 -7.10
C ARG A 226 15.00 -3.46 -6.31
N GLY A 227 14.94 -3.73 -5.01
CA GLY A 227 14.06 -2.97 -4.13
C GLY A 227 14.48 -1.50 -3.99
N LEU A 228 15.81 -1.24 -3.93
CA LEU A 228 16.30 0.14 -3.94
C LEU A 228 15.93 0.89 -5.22
N ARG A 229 16.00 0.24 -6.39
CA ARG A 229 15.57 0.82 -7.66
C ARG A 229 14.11 1.27 -7.61
N LEU A 230 13.20 0.46 -7.04
CA LEU A 230 11.79 0.84 -6.88
C LEU A 230 11.63 2.06 -5.96
N ILE A 231 12.40 2.12 -4.87
CA ILE A 231 12.41 3.27 -3.97
C ILE A 231 12.93 4.52 -4.69
N GLU A 232 14.02 4.42 -5.46
CA GLU A 232 14.56 5.51 -6.29
C GLU A 232 13.54 6.01 -7.31
N ASN A 233 12.84 5.10 -7.99
CA ASN A 233 11.80 5.47 -8.95
C ASN A 233 10.63 6.21 -8.27
N PHE A 234 10.21 5.77 -7.07
CA PHE A 234 9.16 6.47 -6.34
C PHE A 234 9.60 7.88 -5.92
N VAL A 235 10.86 8.06 -5.50
CA VAL A 235 11.42 9.40 -5.21
C VAL A 235 11.35 10.29 -6.45
N GLY A 236 11.73 9.77 -7.63
CA GLY A 236 11.61 10.49 -8.90
C GLY A 236 10.16 10.88 -9.24
N ILE A 237 9.18 9.98 -9.00
CA ILE A 237 7.75 10.30 -9.17
C ILE A 237 7.32 11.44 -8.25
N VAL A 238 7.85 11.51 -7.02
CA VAL A 238 7.55 12.63 -6.11
C VAL A 238 8.18 13.93 -6.62
N GLU A 239 9.41 13.89 -7.12
CA GLU A 239 10.09 15.06 -7.73
C GLU A 239 9.32 15.60 -8.94
N ASP A 240 8.86 14.71 -9.83
CA ASP A 240 8.04 15.08 -10.99
C ASP A 240 6.72 15.73 -10.53
N ALA A 241 6.06 15.17 -9.52
CA ALA A 241 4.83 15.72 -8.97
C ALA A 241 5.01 17.10 -8.31
N MET A 242 6.20 17.40 -7.78
CA MET A 242 6.54 18.72 -7.26
C MET A 242 6.73 19.73 -8.41
N ALA A 243 7.41 19.30 -9.48
CA ALA A 243 7.65 20.15 -10.65
C ALA A 243 6.35 20.53 -11.36
N ASP A 244 5.40 19.60 -11.51
CA ASP A 244 4.08 19.88 -12.09
C ASP A 244 3.35 21.01 -11.34
N LYS A 245 3.42 21.00 -9.99
CA LYS A 245 2.77 22.04 -9.15
C LYS A 245 3.41 23.41 -9.27
N GLU A 246 4.72 23.50 -9.54
CA GLU A 246 5.41 24.78 -9.75
C GLU A 246 5.06 25.42 -11.10
N VAL A 247 4.66 24.63 -12.09
CA VAL A 247 4.23 25.10 -13.42
C VAL A 247 2.80 25.63 -13.39
N ASP A 248 1.93 25.05 -12.52
CA ASP A 248 0.51 25.41 -12.44
C ASP A 248 0.22 26.55 -11.43
N ALA A 249 1.23 27.03 -10.68
CA ALA A 249 1.12 28.08 -9.66
C ALA A 249 1.60 29.45 -10.17
#